data_73408b34e8d51683f01356734e429993
#
_entry.id   73408b34e8d51683f01356734e429993
#
_cell.length_a   1.000
_cell.length_b   1.000
_cell.length_c   1.000
_cell.angle_alpha   90.00
_cell.angle_beta   90.00
_cell.angle_gamma   90.00
#
_symmetry.space_group_name_H-M   'P 1'
#
loop_
_entity.id
_entity.type
_entity.pdbx_description
1 polymer ?
#
loop_
_entity_poly.entity_id
_entity_poly.type
_entity_poly.pdbx_seq_one_letter_code
_entity_poly.pdbx_strand_id
1 'polypeptide(L)'
;MSYQIAHFLYHVPMPLADIDHRLCESIDARADQLLAQLVEHVAIPTGHNYTPGLDQYRDVLIQRLSALGAVIEHIPGQPRPDWIEQPTGGSATPESQASIPPVVFAKHQTGASPSILIVGHLDTVHDPHGSFRELAIDHKAGICTGPGCVDMKGGVLIAITALEILAEAGVDLNWTVLFNSDEEMGSFHSEQALREAASGHDLGIVLEPALPNGALAIERMGSGQFKIEVHGRSAHVGRAFADGKSAVNKLAQIITALSKLADPDHGMIVNIGPLQGGAATNIVADYAACWGNVRFGDAQKADQLAVAIDAQSTSADAMPRVIVHRNWNRPAKPQTEAVRQFAQAAAATADDLHQSLPFASTGGVCDGNILQAVGLPTLDTLGVRGGNLHRPDEFVEMASLVERCQLLAVLLARIADGRVRIPAR
;
A
#
# COMPACT_ATOMS: atom_id res chain seq x y z
N MET A 1 12.39 16.95 5.27
CA MET A 1 11.13 17.01 6.05
C MET A 1 11.48 16.83 7.51
N SER A 2 11.19 17.82 8.34
CA SER A 2 11.42 17.76 9.78
C SER A 2 10.29 16.95 10.42
N TYR A 3 10.64 15.86 11.09
CA TYR A 3 9.71 15.07 11.90
C TYR A 3 9.27 15.93 13.09
N GLN A 4 8.03 16.41 13.09
CA GLN A 4 7.43 16.98 14.28
C GLN A 4 6.97 15.85 15.20
N ILE A 5 7.70 15.64 16.29
CA ILE A 5 7.29 14.75 17.38
C ILE A 5 6.21 15.49 18.17
N ALA A 6 4.96 15.09 18.00
CA ALA A 6 3.88 15.61 18.83
C ALA A 6 4.00 15.03 20.25
N HIS A 7 4.21 15.91 21.25
CA HIS A 7 4.17 15.53 22.67
C HIS A 7 2.71 15.24 23.08
N PHE A 8 2.47 14.06 23.57
CA PHE A 8 1.15 13.59 24.00
C PHE A 8 0.90 13.84 25.48
N LEU A 9 -0.39 14.02 25.82
CA LEU A 9 -0.90 14.09 27.18
C LEU A 9 -0.57 12.78 27.93
N TYR A 10 -0.22 12.88 29.21
CA TYR A 10 0.14 11.75 30.06
C TYR A 10 -0.90 10.62 29.97
N HIS A 11 -0.50 9.51 29.39
CA HIS A 11 -1.22 8.26 29.53
C HIS A 11 -1.01 7.70 30.95
N VAL A 12 -2.10 7.37 31.64
CA VAL A 12 -2.01 6.58 32.87
C VAL A 12 -1.92 5.13 32.41
N PRO A 13 -0.79 4.42 32.64
CA PRO A 13 -0.67 3.04 32.22
C PRO A 13 -1.81 2.19 32.76
N MET A 14 -2.47 1.42 31.90
CA MET A 14 -3.41 0.40 32.32
C MET A 14 -2.61 -0.88 32.60
N PRO A 15 -2.66 -1.43 33.82
CA PRO A 15 -2.01 -2.71 34.09
C PRO A 15 -2.49 -3.75 33.07
N LEU A 16 -1.57 -4.58 32.57
CA LEU A 16 -1.95 -5.72 31.74
C LEU A 16 -2.94 -6.62 32.52
N ALA A 17 -4.06 -6.93 31.89
CA ALA A 17 -5.01 -7.89 32.43
C ALA A 17 -4.47 -9.32 32.25
N ASP A 18 -5.01 -10.29 33.01
CA ASP A 18 -4.61 -11.70 32.91
C ASP A 18 -4.66 -12.22 31.45
N ILE A 19 -5.63 -11.76 30.67
CA ILE A 19 -5.73 -12.13 29.23
C ILE A 19 -4.56 -11.58 28.45
N ASP A 20 -4.15 -10.33 28.70
CA ASP A 20 -3.03 -9.68 27.98
C ASP A 20 -1.73 -10.45 28.26
N HIS A 21 -1.48 -10.84 29.51
CA HIS A 21 -0.32 -11.66 29.90
C HIS A 21 -0.32 -13.00 29.18
N ARG A 22 -1.45 -13.73 29.18
CA ARG A 22 -1.56 -15.03 28.49
C ARG A 22 -1.31 -14.92 26.98
N LEU A 23 -1.82 -13.88 26.35
CA LEU A 23 -1.57 -13.64 24.91
C LEU A 23 -0.07 -13.43 24.66
N CYS A 24 0.60 -12.60 25.47
CA CYS A 24 2.03 -12.37 25.34
C CYS A 24 2.85 -13.65 25.56
N GLU A 25 2.58 -14.42 26.62
CA GLU A 25 3.25 -15.70 26.89
C GLU A 25 3.06 -16.71 25.75
N SER A 26 1.85 -16.77 25.17
CA SER A 26 1.55 -17.66 24.04
C SER A 26 2.32 -17.25 22.78
N ILE A 27 2.55 -15.95 22.55
CA ILE A 27 3.32 -15.43 21.42
C ILE A 27 4.82 -15.67 21.66
N ASP A 28 5.32 -15.41 22.86
CA ASP A 28 6.72 -15.68 23.23
C ASP A 28 7.07 -17.15 23.03
N ALA A 29 6.19 -18.06 23.40
CA ALA A 29 6.36 -19.49 23.19
C ALA A 29 6.41 -19.89 21.70
N ARG A 30 5.94 -19.03 20.79
CA ARG A 30 5.94 -19.23 19.33
C ARG A 30 7.02 -18.46 18.59
N ALA A 31 7.96 -17.83 19.27
CA ALA A 31 9.00 -17.00 18.62
C ALA A 31 9.76 -17.76 17.53
N ASP A 32 10.22 -18.98 17.82
CA ASP A 32 10.93 -19.81 16.85
C ASP A 32 10.01 -20.25 15.69
N GLN A 33 8.74 -20.51 15.98
CA GLN A 33 7.74 -20.86 14.97
C GLN A 33 7.45 -19.69 14.03
N LEU A 34 7.33 -18.46 14.54
CA LEU A 34 7.16 -17.25 13.75
C LEU A 34 8.34 -17.07 12.76
N LEU A 35 9.56 -17.26 13.25
CA LEU A 35 10.73 -17.17 12.40
C LEU A 35 10.74 -18.27 11.33
N ALA A 36 10.45 -19.52 11.69
CA ALA A 36 10.37 -20.63 10.75
C ALA A 36 9.30 -20.43 9.68
N GLN A 37 8.12 -19.93 10.08
CA GLN A 37 7.05 -19.60 9.15
C GLN A 37 7.42 -18.44 8.22
N LEU A 38 8.16 -17.43 8.71
CA LEU A 38 8.65 -16.36 7.84
C LEU A 38 9.61 -16.91 6.77
N VAL A 39 10.48 -17.88 7.10
CA VAL A 39 11.34 -18.56 6.13
C VAL A 39 10.50 -19.23 5.04
N GLU A 40 9.44 -19.96 5.42
CA GLU A 40 8.53 -20.62 4.50
C GLU A 40 7.79 -19.62 3.60
N HIS A 41 7.29 -18.53 4.17
CA HIS A 41 6.57 -17.50 3.44
C HIS A 41 7.48 -16.78 2.41
N VAL A 42 8.70 -16.45 2.82
CA VAL A 42 9.67 -15.75 1.95
C VAL A 42 10.12 -16.65 0.80
N ALA A 43 10.23 -17.95 1.01
CA ALA A 43 10.61 -18.91 -0.03
C ALA A 43 9.59 -19.03 -1.17
N ILE A 44 8.34 -18.56 -0.97
CA ILE A 44 7.33 -18.49 -2.04
C ILE A 44 7.53 -17.16 -2.79
N PRO A 45 7.97 -17.17 -4.07
CA PRO A 45 8.19 -15.93 -4.82
C PRO A 45 6.86 -15.31 -5.23
N THR A 46 6.64 -14.04 -4.84
CA THR A 46 5.41 -13.31 -5.11
C THR A 46 5.65 -11.98 -5.84
N GLY A 47 6.69 -11.91 -6.66
CA GLY A 47 6.94 -10.76 -7.53
C GLY A 47 5.69 -10.40 -8.33
N HIS A 48 5.52 -9.11 -8.65
CA HIS A 48 4.31 -8.66 -9.33
C HIS A 48 4.04 -9.45 -10.61
N ASN A 49 2.78 -9.80 -10.83
CA ASN A 49 2.28 -10.63 -11.93
C ASN A 49 2.76 -12.10 -11.94
N TYR A 50 3.50 -12.56 -10.93
CA TYR A 50 3.84 -13.96 -10.84
C TYR A 50 2.71 -14.78 -10.21
N THR A 51 1.67 -15.00 -11.00
CA THR A 51 0.44 -15.72 -10.58
C THR A 51 0.68 -17.04 -9.85
N PRO A 52 1.61 -17.95 -10.28
CA PRO A 52 1.80 -19.20 -9.57
C PRO A 52 2.22 -19.04 -8.11
N GLY A 53 3.13 -18.11 -7.82
CA GLY A 53 3.57 -17.85 -6.46
C GLY A 53 2.53 -17.09 -5.63
N LEU A 54 1.84 -16.14 -6.24
CA LEU A 54 0.72 -15.42 -5.60
C LEU A 54 -0.41 -16.38 -5.21
N ASP A 55 -0.79 -17.30 -6.09
CA ASP A 55 -1.82 -18.32 -5.81
C ASP A 55 -1.36 -19.26 -4.69
N GLN A 56 -0.13 -19.76 -4.76
CA GLN A 56 0.44 -20.63 -3.73
C GLN A 56 0.45 -19.93 -2.36
N TYR A 57 0.91 -18.67 -2.30
CA TYR A 57 0.99 -17.93 -1.05
C TYR A 57 -0.41 -17.65 -0.48
N ARG A 58 -1.35 -17.28 -1.35
CA ARG A 58 -2.77 -17.12 -0.97
C ARG A 58 -3.35 -18.37 -0.36
N ASP A 59 -3.12 -19.53 -0.98
CA ASP A 59 -3.65 -20.80 -0.50
C ASP A 59 -3.12 -21.17 0.89
N VAL A 60 -1.83 -20.93 1.17
CA VAL A 60 -1.22 -21.12 2.51
C VAL A 60 -1.95 -20.27 3.56
N LEU A 61 -2.24 -19.02 3.26
CA LEU A 61 -2.90 -18.10 4.20
C LEU A 61 -4.38 -18.44 4.39
N ILE A 62 -5.08 -18.78 3.31
CA ILE A 62 -6.48 -19.21 3.34
C ILE A 62 -6.64 -20.47 4.22
N GLN A 63 -5.73 -21.43 4.12
CA GLN A 63 -5.79 -22.65 4.93
C GLN A 63 -5.75 -22.31 6.43
N ARG A 64 -4.87 -21.41 6.86
CA ARG A 64 -4.76 -20.98 8.27
C ARG A 64 -6.03 -20.26 8.73
N LEU A 65 -6.55 -19.32 7.94
CA LEU A 65 -7.75 -18.57 8.28
C LEU A 65 -9.03 -19.42 8.25
N SER A 66 -9.12 -20.41 7.35
CA SER A 66 -10.23 -21.37 7.32
C SER A 66 -10.25 -22.25 8.59
N ALA A 67 -9.09 -22.60 9.11
CA ALA A 67 -8.99 -23.34 10.39
C ALA A 67 -9.55 -22.55 11.58
N LEU A 68 -9.62 -21.22 11.49
CA LEU A 68 -10.27 -20.33 12.46
C LEU A 68 -11.78 -20.18 12.23
N GLY A 69 -12.35 -20.92 11.28
CA GLY A 69 -13.78 -20.84 10.94
C GLY A 69 -14.15 -19.69 10.01
N ALA A 70 -13.20 -19.06 9.36
CA ALA A 70 -13.49 -17.99 8.41
C ALA A 70 -14.14 -18.53 7.12
N VAL A 71 -15.14 -17.80 6.62
CA VAL A 71 -15.73 -18.02 5.28
C VAL A 71 -14.85 -17.31 4.25
N ILE A 72 -14.40 -18.05 3.25
CA ILE A 72 -13.52 -17.54 2.21
C ILE A 72 -14.34 -17.13 0.99
N GLU A 73 -14.11 -15.92 0.50
CA GLU A 73 -14.70 -15.40 -0.74
C GLU A 73 -13.58 -14.90 -1.66
N HIS A 74 -13.68 -15.25 -2.94
CA HIS A 74 -12.80 -14.76 -3.99
C HIS A 74 -13.56 -13.72 -4.82
N ILE A 75 -13.06 -12.48 -4.81
CA ILE A 75 -13.65 -11.37 -5.57
C ILE A 75 -12.79 -11.15 -6.81
N PRO A 76 -13.36 -11.23 -8.02
CA PRO A 76 -12.62 -10.96 -9.25
C PRO A 76 -12.01 -9.56 -9.23
N GLY A 77 -10.75 -9.46 -9.62
CA GLY A 77 -10.08 -8.17 -9.77
C GLY A 77 -10.67 -7.35 -10.93
N GLN A 78 -10.65 -6.05 -10.83
CA GLN A 78 -11.08 -5.15 -11.90
C GLN A 78 -9.96 -4.92 -12.91
N PRO A 79 -10.26 -4.72 -14.20
CA PRO A 79 -9.24 -4.36 -15.18
C PRO A 79 -8.67 -2.96 -14.87
N ARG A 80 -7.36 -2.84 -14.92
CA ARG A 80 -6.73 -1.51 -14.86
C ARG A 80 -6.83 -0.81 -16.22
N PRO A 81 -6.82 0.54 -16.26
CA PRO A 81 -6.82 1.27 -17.52
C PRO A 81 -5.56 0.99 -18.37
N ASP A 82 -5.72 0.69 -19.66
CA ASP A 82 -4.62 0.35 -20.58
C ASP A 82 -3.54 1.45 -20.68
N TRP A 83 -3.93 2.73 -20.52
CA TRP A 83 -3.02 3.85 -20.63
C TRP A 83 -1.97 3.93 -19.49
N ILE A 84 -2.17 3.19 -18.38
CA ILE A 84 -1.21 3.11 -17.27
C ILE A 84 0.05 2.37 -17.69
N GLU A 85 -0.04 1.46 -18.66
CA GLU A 85 1.13 0.76 -19.17
C GLU A 85 2.13 1.75 -19.76
N GLN A 86 3.32 1.75 -19.15
CA GLN A 86 4.42 2.57 -19.62
C GLN A 86 5.20 1.83 -20.70
N PRO A 87 5.79 2.53 -21.69
CA PRO A 87 6.68 1.90 -22.63
C PRO A 87 7.91 1.42 -21.86
N THR A 88 7.99 0.12 -21.61
CA THR A 88 9.18 -0.50 -21.06
C THR A 88 10.26 -0.52 -22.14
N GLY A 89 11.42 0.02 -21.83
CA GLY A 89 12.61 -0.06 -22.71
C GLY A 89 13.19 -1.48 -22.84
N GLY A 90 12.53 -2.50 -22.30
CA GLY A 90 12.80 -3.92 -22.42
C GLY A 90 11.61 -4.62 -23.07
N SER A 91 11.87 -5.70 -23.81
CA SER A 91 10.84 -6.51 -24.42
C SER A 91 9.75 -6.86 -23.40
N ALA A 92 8.50 -6.44 -23.68
CA ALA A 92 7.35 -6.92 -22.93
C ALA A 92 7.39 -8.45 -22.99
N THR A 93 7.57 -9.09 -21.84
CA THR A 93 7.42 -10.54 -21.73
C THR A 93 5.96 -10.90 -21.99
N PRO A 94 5.65 -12.09 -22.54
CA PRO A 94 4.29 -12.52 -22.85
C PRO A 94 3.36 -12.63 -21.63
N GLU A 95 3.81 -12.28 -20.45
CA GLU A 95 3.05 -12.25 -19.19
C GLU A 95 1.94 -11.19 -19.16
N SER A 96 1.83 -10.34 -20.19
CA SER A 96 0.74 -9.36 -20.32
C SER A 96 -0.67 -9.96 -20.48
N GLN A 97 -0.80 -11.30 -20.48
CA GLN A 97 -2.06 -12.03 -20.42
C GLN A 97 -2.28 -12.74 -19.08
N ALA A 98 -1.52 -12.43 -18.04
CA ALA A 98 -1.77 -12.97 -16.71
C ALA A 98 -3.23 -12.64 -16.29
N SER A 99 -3.92 -13.64 -15.78
CA SER A 99 -5.25 -13.44 -15.23
C SER A 99 -5.20 -12.40 -14.11
N ILE A 100 -6.16 -11.47 -14.11
CA ILE A 100 -6.28 -10.48 -13.03
C ILE A 100 -6.41 -11.24 -11.70
N PRO A 101 -5.51 -11.04 -10.74
CA PRO A 101 -5.56 -11.79 -9.49
C PRO A 101 -6.83 -11.45 -8.71
N PRO A 102 -7.52 -12.46 -8.13
CA PRO A 102 -8.67 -12.18 -7.28
C PRO A 102 -8.22 -11.58 -5.96
N VAL A 103 -9.07 -10.71 -5.40
CA VAL A 103 -9.01 -10.31 -3.99
C VAL A 103 -9.64 -11.41 -3.17
N VAL A 104 -9.08 -11.73 -2.01
CA VAL A 104 -9.63 -12.72 -1.09
C VAL A 104 -10.12 -12.08 0.18
N PHE A 105 -11.34 -12.39 0.57
CA PHE A 105 -11.87 -12.13 1.90
C PHE A 105 -11.92 -13.41 2.72
N ALA A 106 -11.38 -13.35 3.93
CA ALA A 106 -11.60 -14.36 4.96
C ALA A 106 -12.43 -13.71 6.08
N LYS A 107 -13.70 -14.06 6.19
CA LYS A 107 -14.68 -13.42 7.07
C LYS A 107 -15.00 -14.32 8.26
N HIS A 108 -14.71 -13.85 9.47
CA HIS A 108 -15.12 -14.47 10.72
C HIS A 108 -16.15 -13.57 11.40
N GLN A 109 -17.43 -13.87 11.19
CA GLN A 109 -18.54 -13.04 11.64
C GLN A 109 -19.18 -13.67 12.88
N THR A 110 -18.93 -13.07 14.04
CA THR A 110 -19.52 -13.50 15.32
C THR A 110 -20.73 -12.65 15.72
N GLY A 111 -20.94 -11.52 15.04
CA GLY A 111 -21.93 -10.52 15.44
C GLY A 111 -21.44 -9.60 16.55
N ALA A 112 -20.23 -9.79 17.07
CA ALA A 112 -19.61 -8.88 18.02
C ALA A 112 -19.31 -7.52 17.36
N SER A 113 -19.32 -6.45 18.16
CA SER A 113 -18.95 -5.10 17.74
C SER A 113 -17.72 -4.67 18.53
N PRO A 114 -16.76 -4.04 17.85
CA PRO A 114 -16.76 -3.60 16.46
C PRO A 114 -16.36 -4.69 15.45
N SER A 115 -16.68 -4.46 14.18
CA SER A 115 -16.15 -5.22 13.05
C SER A 115 -14.81 -4.64 12.59
N ILE A 116 -13.80 -5.48 12.44
CA ILE A 116 -12.43 -5.07 12.10
C ILE A 116 -12.03 -5.59 10.72
N LEU A 117 -11.56 -4.69 9.86
CA LEU A 117 -10.96 -5.03 8.58
C LEU A 117 -9.43 -5.03 8.72
N ILE A 118 -8.80 -6.17 8.46
CA ILE A 118 -7.35 -6.33 8.42
C ILE A 118 -6.95 -6.51 6.96
N VAL A 119 -6.02 -5.68 6.45
CA VAL A 119 -5.62 -5.72 5.05
C VAL A 119 -4.13 -6.00 4.94
N GLY A 120 -3.78 -6.87 4.01
CA GLY A 120 -2.41 -7.16 3.62
C GLY A 120 -2.32 -7.49 2.14
N HIS A 121 -1.18 -7.13 1.52
CA HIS A 121 -0.89 -7.52 0.15
C HIS A 121 0.03 -8.73 0.08
N LEU A 122 -0.09 -9.47 -1.01
CA LEU A 122 0.66 -10.70 -1.26
C LEU A 122 1.83 -10.48 -2.20
N ASP A 123 1.72 -9.48 -3.08
CA ASP A 123 2.74 -9.14 -4.06
C ASP A 123 3.97 -8.48 -3.44
N THR A 124 5.07 -8.53 -4.15
CA THR A 124 6.32 -7.86 -3.83
C THR A 124 6.93 -7.29 -5.11
N VAL A 125 7.84 -6.32 -4.98
CA VAL A 125 8.56 -5.74 -6.13
C VAL A 125 9.70 -6.62 -6.64
N HIS A 126 10.01 -7.72 -5.96
CA HIS A 126 11.20 -8.53 -6.24
C HIS A 126 10.98 -9.45 -7.45
N ASP A 127 12.03 -9.64 -8.26
CA ASP A 127 12.00 -10.56 -9.40
C ASP A 127 11.78 -12.01 -8.93
N PRO A 128 10.66 -12.66 -9.31
CA PRO A 128 10.35 -14.02 -8.88
C PRO A 128 11.32 -15.07 -9.41
N HIS A 129 12.14 -14.73 -10.42
CA HIS A 129 13.15 -15.58 -11.03
C HIS A 129 14.58 -15.14 -10.68
N GLY A 130 14.74 -14.06 -9.91
CA GLY A 130 16.01 -13.51 -9.48
C GLY A 130 16.76 -14.41 -8.48
N SER A 131 17.93 -13.97 -8.05
CA SER A 131 18.75 -14.68 -7.05
C SER A 131 18.34 -14.36 -5.60
N PHE A 132 17.60 -13.27 -5.36
CA PHE A 132 17.12 -12.86 -4.04
C PHE A 132 15.79 -13.58 -3.75
N ARG A 133 15.84 -14.76 -3.11
CA ARG A 133 14.71 -15.69 -2.98
C ARG A 133 14.52 -16.32 -1.61
N GLU A 134 15.54 -16.29 -0.78
CA GLU A 134 15.55 -16.99 0.50
C GLU A 134 15.75 -16.00 1.64
N LEU A 135 15.26 -16.37 2.82
CA LEU A 135 15.49 -15.59 4.02
C LEU A 135 16.83 -15.95 4.64
N ALA A 136 17.78 -15.06 4.61
CA ALA A 136 19.06 -15.18 5.32
C ALA A 136 18.91 -14.66 6.74
N ILE A 137 19.30 -15.47 7.74
CA ILE A 137 19.15 -15.13 9.16
C ILE A 137 20.52 -14.73 9.73
N ASP A 138 20.63 -13.55 10.29
CA ASP A 138 21.78 -13.09 11.07
C ASP A 138 21.40 -12.92 12.54
N HIS A 139 21.57 -13.98 13.31
CA HIS A 139 21.29 -13.96 14.76
C HIS A 139 22.17 -12.95 15.52
N LYS A 140 23.37 -12.63 15.03
CA LYS A 140 24.26 -11.68 15.69
C LYS A 140 23.78 -10.24 15.54
N ALA A 141 23.29 -9.92 14.34
CA ALA A 141 22.71 -8.62 14.06
C ALA A 141 21.22 -8.52 14.51
N GLY A 142 20.56 -9.65 14.75
CA GLY A 142 19.14 -9.69 15.10
C GLY A 142 18.20 -9.39 13.93
N ILE A 143 18.65 -9.63 12.70
CA ILE A 143 17.89 -9.34 11.48
C ILE A 143 17.78 -10.57 10.58
N CYS A 144 16.74 -10.57 9.74
CA CYS A 144 16.62 -11.48 8.62
C CYS A 144 16.51 -10.68 7.32
N THR A 145 17.20 -11.12 6.27
CA THR A 145 17.23 -10.45 4.95
C THR A 145 16.59 -11.36 3.91
N GLY A 146 15.58 -10.89 3.20
CA GLY A 146 14.87 -11.69 2.19
C GLY A 146 13.75 -10.92 1.50
N PRO A 147 13.30 -11.37 0.30
CA PRO A 147 12.31 -10.64 -0.49
C PRO A 147 10.94 -10.59 0.18
N GLY A 148 10.41 -9.39 0.37
CA GLY A 148 9.11 -9.18 1.01
C GLY A 148 9.07 -9.56 2.49
N CYS A 149 10.22 -9.78 3.15
CA CYS A 149 10.22 -10.20 4.56
C CYS A 149 9.67 -9.10 5.47
N VAL A 150 9.85 -7.84 5.12
CA VAL A 150 9.27 -6.71 5.82
C VAL A 150 8.06 -6.16 5.08
N ASP A 151 8.06 -6.15 3.75
CA ASP A 151 7.03 -5.59 2.88
C ASP A 151 6.36 -6.67 2.01
N MET A 152 5.21 -7.32 2.48
CA MET A 152 4.73 -7.23 3.86
C MET A 152 4.43 -8.61 4.45
N LYS A 153 5.20 -9.68 4.04
CA LYS A 153 4.97 -11.06 4.51
C LYS A 153 5.07 -11.19 6.03
N GLY A 154 6.02 -10.43 6.66
CA GLY A 154 6.12 -10.36 8.12
C GLY A 154 4.86 -9.78 8.76
N GLY A 155 4.30 -8.71 8.19
CA GLY A 155 3.04 -8.12 8.64
C GLY A 155 1.87 -9.09 8.54
N VAL A 156 1.72 -9.76 7.39
CA VAL A 156 0.70 -10.79 7.18
C VAL A 156 0.84 -11.94 8.17
N LEU A 157 2.06 -12.40 8.41
CA LEU A 157 2.34 -13.49 9.34
C LEU A 157 1.91 -13.15 10.77
N ILE A 158 2.30 -11.98 11.27
CA ILE A 158 1.94 -11.60 12.66
C ILE A 158 0.43 -11.43 12.83
N ALA A 159 -0.28 -10.96 11.78
CA ALA A 159 -1.74 -10.81 11.86
C ALA A 159 -2.45 -12.15 12.00
N ILE A 160 -2.11 -13.11 11.15
CA ILE A 160 -2.73 -14.45 11.21
C ILE A 160 -2.40 -15.11 12.56
N THR A 161 -1.14 -15.02 13.01
CA THR A 161 -0.74 -15.58 14.30
C THR A 161 -1.46 -14.91 15.47
N ALA A 162 -1.66 -13.60 15.44
CA ALA A 162 -2.45 -12.90 16.46
C ALA A 162 -3.91 -13.41 16.50
N LEU A 163 -4.53 -13.59 15.32
CA LEU A 163 -5.90 -14.12 15.24
C LEU A 163 -5.99 -15.57 15.76
N GLU A 164 -5.00 -16.42 15.45
CA GLU A 164 -4.94 -17.80 15.97
C GLU A 164 -4.88 -17.81 17.51
N ILE A 165 -4.00 -16.99 18.08
CA ILE A 165 -3.82 -16.89 19.53
C ILE A 165 -5.07 -16.30 20.22
N LEU A 166 -5.71 -15.31 19.61
CA LEU A 166 -6.98 -14.76 20.12
C LEU A 166 -8.08 -15.83 20.12
N ALA A 167 -8.19 -16.62 19.07
CA ALA A 167 -9.17 -17.71 18.98
C ALA A 167 -8.90 -18.78 20.04
N GLU A 168 -7.65 -19.20 20.25
CA GLU A 168 -7.25 -20.14 21.30
C GLU A 168 -7.54 -19.60 22.72
N ALA A 169 -7.40 -18.28 22.90
CA ALA A 169 -7.71 -17.62 24.17
C ALA A 169 -9.22 -17.41 24.37
N GLY A 170 -10.06 -17.76 23.40
CA GLY A 170 -11.52 -17.62 23.45
C GLY A 170 -12.00 -16.17 23.35
N VAL A 171 -11.22 -15.29 22.69
CA VAL A 171 -11.62 -13.90 22.47
C VAL A 171 -12.64 -13.84 21.32
N ASP A 172 -13.83 -13.33 21.63
CA ASP A 172 -14.89 -13.12 20.60
C ASP A 172 -14.61 -11.84 19.83
N LEU A 173 -14.13 -11.99 18.59
CA LEU A 173 -13.76 -10.90 17.72
C LEU A 173 -14.40 -11.07 16.35
N ASN A 174 -15.06 -10.02 15.86
CA ASN A 174 -15.62 -9.95 14.51
C ASN A 174 -14.59 -9.33 13.54
N TRP A 175 -14.05 -10.14 12.63
CA TRP A 175 -12.99 -9.68 11.75
C TRP A 175 -13.17 -10.17 10.30
N THR A 176 -12.62 -9.39 9.40
CA THR A 176 -12.40 -9.77 8.01
C THR A 176 -10.94 -9.52 7.67
N VAL A 177 -10.25 -10.52 7.15
CA VAL A 177 -8.94 -10.34 6.51
C VAL A 177 -9.14 -10.23 5.02
N LEU A 178 -8.57 -9.19 4.41
CA LEU A 178 -8.55 -8.98 2.98
C LEU A 178 -7.11 -9.09 2.48
N PHE A 179 -6.91 -9.95 1.47
CA PHE A 179 -5.65 -10.02 0.73
C PHE A 179 -5.85 -9.58 -0.71
N ASN A 180 -4.99 -8.67 -1.19
CA ASN A 180 -4.85 -8.35 -2.60
C ASN A 180 -3.47 -8.78 -3.13
N SER A 181 -3.25 -8.63 -4.42
CA SER A 181 -2.03 -9.06 -5.10
C SER A 181 -1.52 -8.00 -6.08
N ASP A 182 -1.88 -6.74 -5.86
CA ASP A 182 -1.56 -5.62 -6.75
C ASP A 182 -1.30 -4.30 -6.01
N GLU A 183 -0.96 -4.39 -4.71
CA GLU A 183 -0.65 -3.19 -3.92
C GLU A 183 0.56 -2.45 -4.49
N GLU A 184 1.63 -3.17 -4.79
CA GLU A 184 2.89 -2.66 -5.34
C GLU A 184 2.73 -2.04 -6.75
N MET A 185 1.66 -2.43 -7.44
CA MET A 185 1.29 -1.88 -8.74
C MET A 185 0.23 -0.77 -8.66
N GLY A 186 -0.20 -0.40 -7.46
CA GLY A 186 -1.13 0.69 -7.20
C GLY A 186 -2.57 0.29 -6.94
N SER A 187 -2.87 -0.97 -6.63
CA SER A 187 -4.18 -1.50 -6.23
C SER A 187 -5.31 -1.24 -7.25
N PHE A 188 -4.99 -1.18 -8.54
CA PHE A 188 -6.01 -0.90 -9.58
C PHE A 188 -7.03 -2.02 -9.72
N HIS A 189 -6.59 -3.28 -9.53
CA HIS A 189 -7.47 -4.45 -9.60
C HIS A 189 -8.30 -4.62 -8.34
N SER A 190 -7.78 -4.18 -7.19
CA SER A 190 -8.38 -4.40 -5.87
C SER A 190 -9.10 -3.17 -5.30
N GLU A 191 -8.96 -1.97 -5.90
CA GLU A 191 -9.50 -0.72 -5.36
C GLU A 191 -10.98 -0.81 -5.00
N GLN A 192 -11.82 -1.35 -5.88
CA GLN A 192 -13.25 -1.45 -5.63
C GLN A 192 -13.55 -2.35 -4.41
N ALA A 193 -12.89 -3.52 -4.34
CA ALA A 193 -13.06 -4.45 -3.23
C ALA A 193 -12.61 -3.85 -1.89
N LEU A 194 -11.50 -3.10 -1.89
CA LEU A 194 -11.01 -2.36 -0.72
C LEU A 194 -12.03 -1.31 -0.24
N ARG A 195 -12.61 -0.52 -1.15
CA ARG A 195 -13.63 0.48 -0.83
C ARG A 195 -14.91 -0.14 -0.29
N GLU A 196 -15.37 -1.22 -0.90
CA GLU A 196 -16.57 -1.95 -0.47
C GLU A 196 -16.36 -2.57 0.92
N ALA A 197 -15.22 -3.22 1.15
CA ALA A 197 -14.86 -3.74 2.45
C ALA A 197 -14.81 -2.65 3.52
N ALA A 198 -14.13 -1.55 3.23
CA ALA A 198 -14.02 -0.43 4.17
C ALA A 198 -15.38 0.16 4.55
N SER A 199 -16.35 0.17 3.63
CA SER A 199 -17.70 0.67 3.91
C SER A 199 -18.48 -0.20 4.89
N GLY A 200 -18.15 -1.49 4.98
CA GLY A 200 -18.84 -2.49 5.81
C GLY A 200 -18.24 -2.71 7.19
N HIS A 201 -17.14 -2.03 7.57
CA HIS A 201 -16.43 -2.25 8.82
C HIS A 201 -16.32 -0.99 9.67
N ASP A 202 -16.00 -1.15 10.95
CA ASP A 202 -15.89 -0.04 11.92
C ASP A 202 -14.45 0.47 12.06
N LEU A 203 -13.45 -0.42 11.93
CA LEU A 203 -12.03 -0.11 12.03
C LEU A 203 -11.23 -0.82 10.94
N GLY A 204 -10.16 -0.17 10.46
CA GLY A 204 -9.19 -0.72 9.52
C GLY A 204 -7.80 -0.85 10.13
N ILE A 205 -7.11 -1.94 9.82
CA ILE A 205 -5.70 -2.16 10.15
C ILE A 205 -5.00 -2.64 8.89
N VAL A 206 -3.92 -1.94 8.50
CA VAL A 206 -3.07 -2.31 7.37
C VAL A 206 -1.67 -2.62 7.90
N LEU A 207 -1.13 -3.74 7.47
CA LEU A 207 0.05 -4.35 8.08
C LEU A 207 1.34 -4.01 7.35
N GLU A 208 1.36 -2.83 6.70
CA GLU A 208 2.55 -2.25 6.11
C GLU A 208 3.74 -2.21 7.10
N PRO A 209 4.97 -2.23 6.61
CA PRO A 209 6.15 -2.07 7.46
C PRO A 209 6.08 -0.83 8.34
N ALA A 210 6.53 -0.95 9.57
CA ALA A 210 6.67 0.20 10.45
C ALA A 210 7.59 1.26 9.82
N LEU A 211 7.24 2.53 9.98
CA LEU A 211 8.13 3.62 9.58
C LEU A 211 9.43 3.63 10.42
N PRO A 212 10.47 4.36 10.03
CA PRO A 212 11.69 4.47 10.82
C PRO A 212 11.40 4.72 12.31
N ASN A 213 12.21 4.13 13.18
CA ASN A 213 12.02 4.10 14.65
C ASN A 213 10.73 3.40 15.12
N GLY A 214 10.17 2.53 14.29
CA GLY A 214 8.95 1.79 14.61
C GLY A 214 7.69 2.65 14.58
N ALA A 215 7.72 3.82 13.95
CA ALA A 215 6.60 4.76 13.97
C ALA A 215 5.38 4.28 13.18
N LEU A 216 4.20 4.68 13.67
CA LEU A 216 2.91 4.49 13.02
C LEU A 216 2.63 5.66 12.06
N ALA A 217 2.24 5.38 10.83
CA ALA A 217 1.82 6.39 9.86
C ALA A 217 0.39 6.87 10.16
N ILE A 218 0.26 8.04 10.74
CA ILE A 218 -1.04 8.66 11.02
C ILE A 218 -1.53 9.57 9.90
N GLU A 219 -0.63 9.89 8.96
CA GLU A 219 -0.90 10.72 7.80
C GLU A 219 -0.07 10.25 6.61
N ARG A 220 -0.68 10.20 5.42
CA ARG A 220 -0.03 9.89 4.16
C ARG A 220 -0.43 10.88 3.07
N MET A 221 0.49 11.21 2.18
CA MET A 221 0.12 11.88 0.94
C MET A 221 -0.80 11.00 0.11
N GLY A 222 -1.54 11.62 -0.82
CA GLY A 222 -2.21 10.92 -1.89
C GLY A 222 -1.31 10.77 -3.12
N SER A 223 -1.72 9.89 -4.03
CA SER A 223 -1.02 9.63 -5.29
C SER A 223 -1.99 9.52 -6.45
N GLY A 224 -1.50 9.94 -7.61
CA GLY A 224 -2.20 9.76 -8.87
C GLY A 224 -1.22 9.57 -10.02
N GLN A 225 -1.74 9.01 -11.10
CA GLN A 225 -1.02 8.84 -12.35
C GLN A 225 -1.74 9.57 -13.48
N PHE A 226 -1.00 10.01 -14.47
CA PHE A 226 -1.56 10.58 -15.69
C PHE A 226 -0.74 10.20 -16.91
N LYS A 227 -1.37 10.24 -18.09
CA LYS A 227 -0.75 10.15 -19.40
C LYS A 227 -1.25 11.29 -20.24
N ILE A 228 -0.36 11.91 -20.99
CA ILE A 228 -0.69 12.93 -22.00
C ILE A 228 -0.24 12.42 -23.34
N GLU A 229 -1.17 12.34 -24.28
CA GLU A 229 -0.92 11.99 -25.68
C GLU A 229 -1.13 13.22 -26.56
N VAL A 230 -0.20 13.43 -27.45
CA VAL A 230 -0.26 14.53 -28.42
C VAL A 230 -0.23 13.95 -29.81
N HIS A 231 -1.26 14.25 -30.60
CA HIS A 231 -1.38 13.89 -32.00
C HIS A 231 -1.21 15.13 -32.86
N GLY A 232 -0.15 15.16 -33.64
CA GLY A 232 0.21 16.24 -34.54
C GLY A 232 -0.03 15.87 -36.01
N ARG A 233 0.74 16.49 -36.89
CA ARG A 233 0.75 16.20 -38.32
C ARG A 233 2.19 16.10 -38.81
N SER A 234 2.54 14.97 -39.42
CA SER A 234 3.86 14.80 -40.02
C SER A 234 4.03 15.66 -41.29
N ALA A 235 5.26 16.08 -41.54
CA ALA A 235 5.66 16.76 -42.74
C ALA A 235 7.16 16.61 -42.96
N HIS A 236 7.60 16.66 -44.23
CA HIS A 236 9.01 16.64 -44.53
C HIS A 236 9.65 18.00 -44.20
N VAL A 237 10.63 18.02 -43.31
CA VAL A 237 11.21 19.25 -42.74
C VAL A 237 11.73 20.19 -43.78
N GLY A 238 12.39 19.71 -44.83
CA GLY A 238 12.98 20.55 -45.90
C GLY A 238 12.01 20.93 -47.03
N ARG A 239 10.79 20.35 -47.11
CA ARG A 239 9.87 20.55 -48.24
C ARG A 239 8.51 21.13 -47.85
N ALA A 240 8.00 20.76 -46.69
CA ALA A 240 6.64 21.08 -46.30
C ALA A 240 6.55 21.38 -44.78
N PHE A 241 7.57 22.00 -44.21
CA PHE A 241 7.66 22.25 -42.75
C PHE A 241 6.43 22.99 -42.19
N ALA A 242 5.93 23.97 -42.96
CA ALA A 242 4.78 24.78 -42.53
C ALA A 242 3.46 23.99 -42.41
N ASP A 243 3.34 22.86 -43.13
CA ASP A 243 2.17 21.97 -43.07
C ASP A 243 2.19 21.06 -41.84
N GLY A 244 3.39 20.86 -41.28
CA GLY A 244 3.59 20.02 -40.09
C GLY A 244 3.07 20.69 -38.84
N LYS A 245 2.63 19.84 -37.87
CA LYS A 245 2.24 20.26 -36.52
C LYS A 245 2.94 19.33 -35.53
N SER A 246 4.02 19.81 -34.92
CA SER A 246 4.88 18.99 -34.09
C SER A 246 4.20 18.60 -32.77
N ALA A 247 3.98 17.30 -32.60
CA ALA A 247 3.51 16.73 -31.32
C ALA A 247 4.57 16.88 -30.22
N VAL A 248 5.85 16.68 -30.57
CA VAL A 248 6.97 16.81 -29.61
C VAL A 248 7.06 18.23 -29.05
N ASN A 249 6.98 19.25 -29.92
CA ASN A 249 7.04 20.64 -29.46
C ASN A 249 5.85 21.01 -28.57
N LYS A 250 4.65 20.51 -28.88
CA LYS A 250 3.47 20.73 -28.06
C LYS A 250 3.62 20.03 -26.71
N LEU A 251 4.09 18.77 -26.69
CA LEU A 251 4.33 18.04 -25.45
C LEU A 251 5.38 18.73 -24.57
N ALA A 252 6.47 19.24 -25.14
CA ALA A 252 7.50 19.97 -24.40
C ALA A 252 6.94 21.21 -23.69
N GLN A 253 6.02 21.94 -24.34
CA GLN A 253 5.32 23.08 -23.72
C GLN A 253 4.48 22.63 -22.53
N ILE A 254 3.73 21.52 -22.67
CA ILE A 254 2.90 20.95 -21.61
C ILE A 254 3.76 20.52 -20.44
N ILE A 255 4.84 19.78 -20.69
CA ILE A 255 5.78 19.33 -19.64
C ILE A 255 6.31 20.53 -18.86
N THR A 256 6.73 21.59 -19.59
CA THR A 256 7.24 22.82 -18.95
C THR A 256 6.18 23.51 -18.09
N ALA A 257 4.92 23.49 -18.52
CA ALA A 257 3.82 24.06 -17.76
C ALA A 257 3.52 23.25 -16.48
N LEU A 258 3.38 21.93 -16.63
CA LEU A 258 3.04 21.04 -15.52
C LEU A 258 4.16 20.91 -14.49
N SER A 259 5.43 20.93 -14.91
CA SER A 259 6.57 20.89 -13.98
C SER A 259 6.61 22.08 -13.01
N LYS A 260 5.98 23.21 -13.36
CA LYS A 260 5.88 24.38 -12.48
C LYS A 260 4.85 24.23 -11.36
N LEU A 261 4.01 23.20 -11.40
CA LEU A 261 3.02 22.91 -10.36
C LEU A 261 3.66 22.22 -9.15
N ALA A 262 4.89 21.70 -9.30
CA ALA A 262 5.58 21.07 -8.19
C ALA A 262 5.92 22.10 -7.11
N ASP A 263 5.43 21.85 -5.90
CA ASP A 263 5.68 22.61 -4.68
C ASP A 263 5.81 21.61 -3.52
N PRO A 264 6.97 20.93 -3.41
CA PRO A 264 7.17 19.90 -2.40
C PRO A 264 7.04 20.41 -0.97
N ASP A 265 7.40 21.66 -0.71
CA ASP A 265 7.33 22.28 0.61
C ASP A 265 5.87 22.46 1.09
N HIS A 266 4.95 22.59 0.14
CA HIS A 266 3.52 22.65 0.40
C HIS A 266 2.76 21.37 0.02
N GLY A 267 3.47 20.26 -0.18
CA GLY A 267 2.85 18.94 -0.40
C GLY A 267 2.24 18.75 -1.78
N MET A 268 2.85 19.31 -2.83
CA MET A 268 2.54 19.00 -4.23
C MET A 268 3.80 18.53 -4.96
N ILE A 269 3.78 17.31 -5.47
CA ILE A 269 4.87 16.73 -6.28
C ILE A 269 4.31 16.37 -7.64
N VAL A 270 5.04 16.76 -8.69
CA VAL A 270 4.74 16.37 -10.07
C VAL A 270 6.02 15.82 -10.67
N ASN A 271 6.01 14.54 -11.01
CA ASN A 271 7.08 13.88 -11.73
C ASN A 271 6.58 13.49 -13.13
N ILE A 272 7.34 13.81 -14.17
CA ILE A 272 6.98 13.50 -15.56
C ILE A 272 8.07 12.60 -16.17
N GLY A 273 7.66 11.41 -16.54
CA GLY A 273 8.47 10.36 -17.16
C GLY A 273 7.73 9.01 -17.05
N PRO A 274 7.97 8.13 -18.02
CA PRO A 274 8.80 8.24 -19.22
C PRO A 274 8.23 9.15 -20.30
N LEU A 275 9.02 9.35 -21.38
CA LEU A 275 8.66 10.12 -22.57
C LEU A 275 8.77 9.25 -23.81
N GLN A 276 7.89 9.48 -24.78
CA GLN A 276 7.91 8.86 -26.09
C GLN A 276 7.59 9.89 -27.17
N GLY A 277 8.21 9.81 -28.33
CA GLY A 277 7.83 10.63 -29.50
C GLY A 277 8.96 10.96 -30.45
N GLY A 278 8.58 11.19 -31.72
CA GLY A 278 9.48 11.43 -32.83
C GLY A 278 10.17 10.16 -33.32
N ALA A 279 10.24 9.99 -34.67
CA ALA A 279 10.87 8.81 -35.29
C ALA A 279 12.16 9.17 -36.02
N ALA A 280 12.24 10.37 -36.64
CA ALA A 280 13.37 10.80 -37.46
C ALA A 280 13.52 12.31 -37.42
N THR A 281 14.77 12.81 -37.59
CA THR A 281 15.10 14.23 -37.52
C THR A 281 14.61 15.05 -38.74
N ASN A 282 14.35 14.39 -39.84
CA ASN A 282 13.89 15.03 -41.11
C ASN A 282 12.36 14.99 -41.30
N ILE A 283 11.61 14.55 -40.26
CA ILE A 283 10.14 14.50 -40.25
C ILE A 283 9.62 15.25 -39.01
N VAL A 284 8.62 16.13 -39.21
CA VAL A 284 7.89 16.74 -38.11
C VAL A 284 7.15 15.62 -37.35
N ALA A 285 7.37 15.49 -36.06
CA ALA A 285 6.77 14.42 -35.24
C ALA A 285 5.24 14.60 -35.16
N ASP A 286 4.50 13.56 -35.51
CA ASP A 286 3.03 13.50 -35.46
C ASP A 286 2.47 12.80 -34.22
N TYR A 287 3.33 12.19 -33.42
CA TYR A 287 2.95 11.60 -32.14
C TYR A 287 4.00 11.86 -31.06
N ALA A 288 3.53 12.15 -29.84
CA ALA A 288 4.34 12.17 -28.64
C ALA A 288 3.47 11.87 -27.42
N ALA A 289 4.04 11.25 -26.41
CA ALA A 289 3.36 10.97 -25.16
C ALA A 289 4.30 11.12 -23.95
N CYS A 290 3.72 11.43 -22.79
CA CYS A 290 4.40 11.32 -21.50
C CYS A 290 3.48 10.69 -20.46
N TRP A 291 4.09 10.03 -19.50
CA TRP A 291 3.44 9.59 -18.28
C TRP A 291 3.92 10.45 -17.12
N GLY A 292 3.15 10.49 -16.06
CA GLY A 292 3.54 11.19 -14.85
C GLY A 292 2.88 10.63 -13.61
N ASN A 293 3.52 10.90 -12.48
CA ASN A 293 3.02 10.62 -11.14
C ASN A 293 2.91 11.93 -10.38
N VAL A 294 1.84 12.06 -9.62
CA VAL A 294 1.64 13.18 -8.70
C VAL A 294 1.52 12.69 -7.27
N ARG A 295 1.97 13.54 -6.32
CA ARG A 295 1.68 13.39 -4.90
C ARG A 295 1.03 14.65 -4.39
N PHE A 296 0.07 14.52 -3.49
CA PHE A 296 -0.67 15.65 -2.92
C PHE A 296 -0.99 15.42 -1.46
N GLY A 297 -0.86 16.47 -0.65
CA GLY A 297 -1.05 16.39 0.79
C GLY A 297 -2.52 16.34 1.22
N ASP A 298 -3.44 16.81 0.36
CA ASP A 298 -4.88 16.88 0.67
C ASP A 298 -5.74 16.89 -0.60
N ALA A 299 -7.07 16.81 -0.43
CA ALA A 299 -8.03 16.80 -1.53
C ALA A 299 -8.01 18.10 -2.35
N GLN A 300 -7.80 19.26 -1.74
CA GLN A 300 -7.74 20.54 -2.44
C GLN A 300 -6.58 20.58 -3.43
N LYS A 301 -5.41 20.08 -3.02
CA LYS A 301 -4.23 19.98 -3.90
C LYS A 301 -4.42 18.95 -5.00
N ALA A 302 -5.10 17.83 -4.69
CA ALA A 302 -5.52 16.85 -5.70
C ALA A 302 -6.38 17.49 -6.79
N ASP A 303 -7.37 18.28 -6.40
CA ASP A 303 -8.25 18.99 -7.34
C ASP A 303 -7.49 20.05 -8.14
N GLN A 304 -6.59 20.81 -7.52
CA GLN A 304 -5.73 21.77 -8.23
C GLN A 304 -4.89 21.09 -9.32
N LEU A 305 -4.25 19.97 -9.00
CA LEU A 305 -3.48 19.18 -9.97
C LEU A 305 -4.37 18.61 -11.07
N ALA A 306 -5.55 18.08 -10.71
CA ALA A 306 -6.51 17.55 -11.66
C ALA A 306 -6.95 18.61 -12.67
N VAL A 307 -7.37 19.78 -12.20
CA VAL A 307 -7.81 20.90 -13.05
C VAL A 307 -6.68 21.35 -13.97
N ALA A 308 -5.45 21.50 -13.46
CA ALA A 308 -4.31 21.95 -14.25
C ALA A 308 -3.90 20.95 -15.34
N ILE A 309 -3.97 19.65 -15.05
CA ILE A 309 -3.66 18.57 -15.98
C ILE A 309 -4.77 18.44 -17.03
N ASP A 310 -6.05 18.43 -16.63
CA ASP A 310 -7.19 18.34 -17.54
C ASP A 310 -7.26 19.53 -18.49
N ALA A 311 -6.85 20.73 -18.06
CA ALA A 311 -6.79 21.94 -18.88
C ALA A 311 -5.80 21.83 -20.07
N GLN A 312 -4.93 20.81 -20.09
CA GLN A 312 -4.06 20.56 -21.25
C GLN A 312 -4.80 19.88 -22.41
N SER A 313 -5.97 19.29 -22.17
CA SER A 313 -6.79 18.67 -23.21
C SER A 313 -7.22 19.72 -24.25
N THR A 314 -7.35 19.28 -25.49
CA THR A 314 -7.87 20.11 -26.59
C THR A 314 -9.13 19.49 -27.20
N SER A 315 -9.87 20.27 -27.99
CA SER A 315 -11.00 19.74 -28.76
C SER A 315 -10.54 18.67 -29.77
N ALA A 316 -11.47 17.80 -30.18
CA ALA A 316 -11.17 16.66 -31.05
C ALA A 316 -10.64 17.07 -32.44
N ASP A 317 -10.98 18.26 -32.93
CA ASP A 317 -10.58 18.86 -34.21
C ASP A 317 -9.32 19.73 -34.09
N ALA A 318 -8.79 19.94 -32.91
CA ALA A 318 -7.56 20.71 -32.70
C ALA A 318 -6.34 19.98 -33.28
N MET A 319 -5.36 20.81 -33.74
CA MET A 319 -4.11 20.30 -34.27
C MET A 319 -2.91 21.15 -33.79
N PRO A 320 -2.02 20.63 -32.97
CA PRO A 320 -2.00 19.28 -32.38
C PRO A 320 -3.18 19.01 -31.45
N ARG A 321 -3.74 17.80 -31.48
CA ARG A 321 -4.74 17.32 -30.53
C ARG A 321 -4.04 16.77 -29.29
N VAL A 322 -4.52 17.16 -28.12
CA VAL A 322 -4.02 16.66 -26.81
C VAL A 322 -5.11 15.87 -26.12
N ILE A 323 -4.77 14.66 -25.71
CA ILE A 323 -5.63 13.77 -24.91
C ILE A 323 -4.96 13.58 -23.56
N VAL A 324 -5.73 13.78 -22.50
CA VAL A 324 -5.30 13.57 -21.11
C VAL A 324 -6.05 12.38 -20.53
N HIS A 325 -5.29 11.49 -19.91
CA HIS A 325 -5.79 10.41 -19.06
C HIS A 325 -5.24 10.62 -17.67
N ARG A 326 -6.04 10.42 -16.65
CA ARG A 326 -5.58 10.44 -15.26
C ARG A 326 -6.40 9.54 -14.35
N ASN A 327 -5.78 9.10 -13.26
CA ASN A 327 -6.42 8.37 -12.19
C ASN A 327 -5.79 8.76 -10.85
N TRP A 328 -6.62 9.11 -9.87
CA TRP A 328 -6.24 9.40 -8.48
C TRP A 328 -6.81 8.30 -7.57
N ASN A 329 -6.34 7.06 -7.72
CA ASN A 329 -6.87 5.91 -6.99
C ASN A 329 -6.46 5.85 -5.52
N ARG A 330 -5.40 6.57 -5.12
CA ARG A 330 -4.97 6.66 -3.72
C ARG A 330 -5.11 8.10 -3.20
N PRO A 331 -6.29 8.48 -2.66
CA PRO A 331 -6.49 9.80 -2.03
C PRO A 331 -5.52 10.04 -0.88
N ALA A 332 -5.32 11.30 -0.49
CA ALA A 332 -4.57 11.59 0.73
C ALA A 332 -5.26 10.98 1.96
N LYS A 333 -4.45 10.49 2.89
CA LYS A 333 -4.89 9.95 4.18
C LYS A 333 -4.55 10.98 5.27
N PRO A 334 -5.44 11.95 5.55
CA PRO A 334 -5.19 12.96 6.58
C PRO A 334 -5.32 12.36 7.98
N GLN A 335 -4.63 12.96 8.94
CA GLN A 335 -4.81 12.68 10.36
C GLN A 335 -6.19 13.20 10.82
N THR A 336 -7.22 12.37 10.72
CA THR A 336 -8.53 12.69 11.29
C THR A 336 -8.55 12.48 12.80
N GLU A 337 -9.55 13.04 13.49
CA GLU A 337 -9.71 12.84 14.93
C GLU A 337 -9.89 11.34 15.29
N ALA A 338 -10.65 10.61 14.49
CA ALA A 338 -10.86 9.17 14.68
C ALA A 338 -9.56 8.37 14.52
N VAL A 339 -8.75 8.68 13.50
CA VAL A 339 -7.42 8.06 13.33
C VAL A 339 -6.50 8.40 14.48
N ARG A 340 -6.51 9.65 14.95
CA ARG A 340 -5.70 10.09 16.08
C ARG A 340 -6.06 9.33 17.35
N GLN A 341 -7.34 9.19 17.67
CA GLN A 341 -7.81 8.44 18.84
C GLN A 341 -7.46 6.95 18.75
N PHE A 342 -7.61 6.35 17.58
CA PHE A 342 -7.24 4.96 17.36
C PHE A 342 -5.72 4.74 17.50
N ALA A 343 -4.90 5.65 16.93
CA ALA A 343 -3.45 5.60 17.07
C ALA A 343 -3.01 5.78 18.53
N GLN A 344 -3.67 6.67 19.30
CA GLN A 344 -3.42 6.83 20.72
C GLN A 344 -3.74 5.57 21.53
N ALA A 345 -4.83 4.88 21.20
CA ALA A 345 -5.15 3.60 21.84
C ALA A 345 -4.11 2.51 21.55
N ALA A 346 -3.60 2.45 20.32
CA ALA A 346 -2.51 1.56 19.94
C ALA A 346 -1.21 1.92 20.67
N ALA A 347 -0.85 3.22 20.76
CA ALA A 347 0.34 3.67 21.48
C ALA A 347 0.24 3.39 22.98
N ALA A 348 -0.92 3.62 23.58
CA ALA A 348 -1.16 3.27 24.98
C ALA A 348 -1.00 1.77 25.24
N THR A 349 -1.48 0.93 24.32
CA THR A 349 -1.28 -0.53 24.39
C THR A 349 0.21 -0.89 24.25
N ALA A 350 0.94 -0.23 23.36
CA ALA A 350 2.38 -0.42 23.22
C ALA A 350 3.15 -0.03 24.49
N ASP A 351 2.81 1.10 25.09
CA ASP A 351 3.43 1.57 26.34
C ASP A 351 3.24 0.57 27.48
N ASP A 352 2.04 0.00 27.62
CA ASP A 352 1.75 -1.04 28.62
C ASP A 352 2.57 -2.33 28.38
N LEU A 353 2.94 -2.60 27.11
CA LEU A 353 3.82 -3.70 26.68
C LEU A 353 5.31 -3.32 26.72
N HIS A 354 5.66 -2.15 27.22
CA HIS A 354 7.03 -1.59 27.19
C HIS A 354 7.62 -1.46 25.78
N GLN A 355 6.76 -1.27 24.78
CA GLN A 355 7.11 -1.02 23.38
C GLN A 355 6.93 0.46 23.05
N SER A 356 7.76 0.98 22.13
CA SER A 356 7.61 2.35 21.61
C SER A 356 6.81 2.35 20.33
N LEU A 357 5.77 3.20 20.23
CA LEU A 357 4.97 3.39 19.03
C LEU A 357 4.80 4.89 18.73
N PRO A 358 5.86 5.57 18.26
CA PRO A 358 5.75 6.97 17.88
C PRO A 358 4.90 7.14 16.62
N PHE A 359 4.52 8.39 16.30
CA PHE A 359 3.72 8.72 15.14
C PHE A 359 4.53 9.53 14.13
N ALA A 360 4.25 9.35 12.86
CA ALA A 360 4.87 10.12 11.79
C ALA A 360 3.92 10.30 10.60
N SER A 361 4.26 11.28 9.74
CA SER A 361 3.67 11.47 8.42
C SER A 361 4.62 10.94 7.36
N THR A 362 4.09 10.41 6.24
CA THR A 362 4.91 9.91 5.15
C THR A 362 4.39 10.32 3.76
N GLY A 363 5.30 10.45 2.80
CA GLY A 363 4.96 10.67 1.38
C GLY A 363 4.58 9.39 0.63
N GLY A 364 4.86 8.20 1.21
CA GLY A 364 4.47 6.92 0.65
C GLY A 364 2.96 6.69 0.77
N VAL A 365 2.39 5.91 -0.13
CA VAL A 365 0.97 5.55 -0.15
C VAL A 365 0.83 4.05 0.04
N CYS A 366 -0.34 3.61 0.51
CA CYS A 366 -0.69 2.21 0.65
C CYS A 366 -2.22 2.02 0.56
N ASP A 367 -2.70 0.80 0.73
CA ASP A 367 -4.13 0.52 0.76
C ASP A 367 -4.89 1.27 1.86
N GLY A 368 -4.22 1.63 2.94
CA GLY A 368 -4.78 2.46 4.01
C GLY A 368 -5.32 3.81 3.53
N ASN A 369 -4.77 4.36 2.43
CA ASN A 369 -5.30 5.55 1.78
C ASN A 369 -6.71 5.31 1.23
N ILE A 370 -6.92 4.15 0.59
CA ILE A 370 -8.21 3.76 -0.02
C ILE A 370 -9.26 3.53 1.07
N LEU A 371 -8.87 2.80 2.13
CA LEU A 371 -9.76 2.50 3.24
C LEU A 371 -10.25 3.77 3.94
N GLN A 372 -9.33 4.67 4.28
CA GLN A 372 -9.67 5.90 4.99
C GLN A 372 -10.46 6.88 4.13
N ALA A 373 -10.28 6.86 2.81
CA ALA A 373 -11.02 7.74 1.89
C ALA A 373 -12.55 7.50 1.89
N VAL A 374 -13.00 6.33 2.32
CA VAL A 374 -14.43 6.02 2.50
C VAL A 374 -14.89 6.15 3.96
N GLY A 375 -14.06 6.79 4.79
CA GLY A 375 -14.40 7.13 6.17
C GLY A 375 -14.05 6.06 7.22
N LEU A 376 -13.35 4.97 6.85
CA LEU A 376 -12.92 3.96 7.82
C LEU A 376 -11.71 4.47 8.62
N PRO A 377 -11.81 4.64 9.96
CA PRO A 377 -10.63 4.94 10.78
C PRO A 377 -9.61 3.82 10.62
N THR A 378 -8.44 4.14 10.05
CA THR A 378 -7.47 3.14 9.64
C THR A 378 -6.09 3.40 10.25
N LEU A 379 -5.57 2.42 11.01
CA LEU A 379 -4.15 2.33 11.34
C LEU A 379 -3.41 1.61 10.22
N ASP A 380 -2.28 2.15 9.83
CA ASP A 380 -1.35 1.46 8.94
C ASP A 380 0.07 1.47 9.51
N THR A 381 0.98 0.73 8.87
CA THR A 381 2.35 0.53 9.37
C THR A 381 2.42 -0.13 10.76
N LEU A 382 1.39 -0.92 11.09
CA LEU A 382 1.38 -1.72 12.32
C LEU A 382 2.15 -3.05 12.16
N GLY A 383 2.67 -3.32 10.96
CA GLY A 383 3.49 -4.48 10.65
C GLY A 383 4.86 -4.46 11.34
N VAL A 384 5.73 -5.33 10.90
CA VAL A 384 7.05 -5.55 11.50
C VAL A 384 8.01 -4.38 11.23
N ARG A 385 9.04 -4.25 12.06
CA ARG A 385 10.13 -3.30 11.85
C ARG A 385 11.20 -3.89 10.95
N GLY A 386 11.81 -3.06 10.14
CA GLY A 386 12.88 -3.41 9.23
C GLY A 386 13.22 -2.24 8.32
N GLY A 387 13.69 -2.53 7.13
CA GLY A 387 14.08 -1.47 6.21
C GLY A 387 14.56 -1.97 4.86
N ASN A 388 15.14 -1.05 4.09
CA ASN A 388 15.64 -1.29 2.74
C ASN A 388 14.56 -1.84 1.78
N LEU A 389 13.30 -1.36 1.95
CA LEU A 389 12.18 -1.75 1.10
C LEU A 389 12.56 -1.62 -0.39
N HIS A 390 12.09 -2.55 -1.21
CA HIS A 390 12.32 -2.57 -2.67
C HIS A 390 13.78 -2.74 -3.09
N ARG A 391 14.64 -3.23 -2.19
CA ARG A 391 16.06 -3.45 -2.44
C ARG A 391 16.46 -4.91 -2.19
N PRO A 392 17.54 -5.41 -2.83
CA PRO A 392 18.00 -6.80 -2.62
C PRO A 392 18.65 -7.03 -1.24
N ASP A 393 18.65 -6.04 -0.37
CA ASP A 393 19.05 -6.10 1.03
C ASP A 393 17.90 -5.72 1.98
N GLU A 394 16.64 -5.93 1.56
CA GLU A 394 15.46 -5.79 2.40
C GLU A 394 15.56 -6.68 3.62
N PHE A 395 15.28 -6.11 4.80
CA PHE A 395 15.44 -6.84 6.06
C PHE A 395 14.32 -6.57 7.05
N VAL A 396 14.10 -7.53 7.96
CA VAL A 396 13.20 -7.44 9.11
C VAL A 396 14.00 -7.63 10.41
N GLU A 397 13.68 -6.86 11.45
CA GLU A 397 14.19 -7.06 12.80
C GLU A 397 13.48 -8.27 13.43
N MET A 398 14.24 -9.30 13.85
CA MET A 398 13.69 -10.55 14.37
C MET A 398 12.79 -10.33 15.60
N ALA A 399 13.21 -9.47 16.52
CA ALA A 399 12.44 -9.14 17.72
C ALA A 399 11.06 -8.55 17.39
N SER A 400 10.95 -7.83 16.25
CA SER A 400 9.69 -7.19 15.87
C SER A 400 8.59 -8.17 15.49
N LEU A 401 8.92 -9.41 15.10
CA LEU A 401 7.92 -10.45 14.84
C LEU A 401 7.10 -10.73 16.09
N VAL A 402 7.77 -10.91 17.22
CA VAL A 402 7.12 -11.16 18.52
C VAL A 402 6.45 -9.88 19.03
N GLU A 403 7.19 -8.80 19.11
CA GLU A 403 6.70 -7.54 19.69
C GLU A 403 5.46 -7.00 18.96
N ARG A 404 5.47 -6.99 17.63
CA ARG A 404 4.32 -6.50 16.84
C ARG A 404 3.15 -7.47 16.87
N CYS A 405 3.40 -8.77 16.94
CA CYS A 405 2.35 -9.76 17.16
C CYS A 405 1.67 -9.57 18.52
N GLN A 406 2.44 -9.35 19.59
CA GLN A 406 1.92 -9.04 20.94
C GLN A 406 1.09 -7.75 20.93
N LEU A 407 1.63 -6.68 20.35
CA LEU A 407 0.92 -5.40 20.25
C LEU A 407 -0.43 -5.56 19.52
N LEU A 408 -0.44 -6.25 18.39
CA LEU A 408 -1.66 -6.47 17.62
C LEU A 408 -2.66 -7.33 18.37
N ALA A 409 -2.23 -8.46 18.96
CA ALA A 409 -3.11 -9.35 19.70
C ALA A 409 -3.73 -8.68 20.93
N VAL A 410 -2.94 -7.96 21.71
CA VAL A 410 -3.44 -7.25 22.91
C VAL A 410 -4.34 -6.09 22.54
N LEU A 411 -4.01 -5.32 21.48
CA LEU A 411 -4.87 -4.25 20.99
C LEU A 411 -6.24 -4.80 20.54
N LEU A 412 -6.25 -5.89 19.77
CA LEU A 412 -7.49 -6.54 19.31
C LEU A 412 -8.31 -7.11 20.47
N ALA A 413 -7.68 -7.72 21.46
CA ALA A 413 -8.35 -8.21 22.67
C ALA A 413 -9.00 -7.06 23.45
N ARG A 414 -8.29 -5.94 23.62
CA ARG A 414 -8.80 -4.74 24.32
C ARG A 414 -9.93 -4.05 23.57
N ILE A 415 -9.93 -4.15 22.24
CA ILE A 415 -11.05 -3.69 21.42
C ILE A 415 -12.27 -4.61 21.63
N ALA A 416 -12.05 -5.93 21.60
CA ALA A 416 -13.12 -6.91 21.75
C ALA A 416 -13.83 -6.82 23.13
N ASP A 417 -13.09 -6.59 24.21
CA ASP A 417 -13.66 -6.49 25.56
C ASP A 417 -14.05 -5.06 25.99
N GLY A 418 -13.92 -4.08 25.08
CA GLY A 418 -14.35 -2.69 25.29
C GLY A 418 -13.42 -1.84 26.15
N ARG A 419 -12.23 -2.33 26.55
CA ARG A 419 -11.18 -1.53 27.22
C ARG A 419 -10.61 -0.44 26.31
N VAL A 420 -10.53 -0.69 25.01
CA VAL A 420 -10.25 0.32 24.01
C VAL A 420 -11.57 0.81 23.42
N ARG A 421 -11.85 2.10 23.61
CA ARG A 421 -13.02 2.74 23.01
C ARG A 421 -12.72 3.20 21.59
N ILE A 422 -13.62 2.86 20.69
CA ILE A 422 -13.50 3.16 19.29
C ILE A 422 -14.15 4.49 19.00
N PRO A 423 -13.52 5.36 18.19
CA PRO A 423 -14.16 6.57 17.72
C PRO A 423 -15.36 6.21 16.84
N ALA A 424 -16.46 6.93 17.02
CA ALA A 424 -17.56 6.86 16.08
C ALA A 424 -17.09 7.32 14.68
N ARG A 425 -17.63 6.70 13.63
CA ARG A 425 -17.44 7.14 12.23
C ARG A 425 -17.90 8.57 12.03
#